data_44a7480bf26cd23ccd241b38b031d941
#
_entry.id   44a7480bf26cd23ccd241b38b031d941
#
_cell.length_a   1.000
_cell.length_b   1.000
_cell.length_c   1.000
_cell.angle_alpha   90.00
_cell.angle_beta   90.00
_cell.angle_gamma   90.00
#
_symmetry.space_group_name_H-M   'P 1'
#
loop_
_entity.id
_entity.type
_entity.pdbx_description
1 polymer ?
#
loop_
_entity_poly.entity_id
_entity_poly.type
_entity_poly.pdbx_seq_one_letter_code
_entity_poly.pdbx_strand_id
1 'polypeptide(L)'
;SLFSETRGPALKGIVEELSQVRYLGQLVVSLSGSAEANEFQEMRALFKNFECLDGAPATVIWSDGPRVQALLGQLRAEGLDPGSDGKGRATWLAYGYVLATQQARVVATHDCDILGYKRELLARLCYPTANPNMNYEFAKGYYGRVTDRLHGRVTRLFMMPLLRSMKSVLGPIPLLEYLESFRYPLAGECSMTTDLIRANRIPADWGLEVGVLAEVFRNSALKRICQVELTENYDHKHQELSENDPRHGLHRMVVDIASSIIRNLASYGVEFEAGFLNTMISAYVRTAQDAIASYSNDAKLNGLSFDRHSEEVAVETFSSALRGAGLNFVRDPMGAPQIPNWSRVISALPDFLNELREAVEKDAQDAS
;
A
#
# COMPACT_ATOMS: atom_id res chain seq x y z
N SER A 1 4.06 6.26 7.83
CA SER A 1 3.45 6.21 9.17
C SER A 1 2.73 7.51 9.48
N LEU A 2 1.54 7.46 10.07
CA LEU A 2 0.88 8.63 10.63
C LEU A 2 1.43 8.92 12.03
N PHE A 3 1.45 10.18 12.43
CA PHE A 3 1.91 10.55 13.78
C PHE A 3 1.12 9.82 14.88
N SER A 4 -0.16 9.56 14.68
CA SER A 4 -0.99 8.81 15.64
C SER A 4 -0.43 7.41 15.97
N GLU A 5 0.36 6.80 15.09
CA GLU A 5 0.96 5.47 15.30
C GLU A 5 2.13 5.52 16.30
N THR A 6 2.77 6.69 16.51
CA THR A 6 3.87 6.85 17.47
C THR A 6 3.43 6.54 18.91
N ARG A 7 2.17 6.76 19.20
CA ARG A 7 1.57 6.59 20.55
C ARG A 7 1.08 5.16 20.77
N GLY A 8 1.03 4.33 19.73
CA GLY A 8 0.59 2.94 19.81
C GLY A 8 1.69 1.97 20.26
N PRO A 9 1.33 0.78 20.79
CA PRO A 9 2.30 -0.24 21.16
C PRO A 9 2.96 -0.91 19.95
N ALA A 10 2.33 -0.92 18.78
CA ALA A 10 2.77 -1.62 17.60
C ALA A 10 4.14 -1.13 17.12
N LEU A 11 4.29 0.19 16.89
CA LEU A 11 5.55 0.74 16.39
C LEU A 11 6.72 0.49 17.33
N LYS A 12 6.53 0.56 18.64
CA LYS A 12 7.56 0.24 19.63
C LYS A 12 8.02 -1.22 19.54
N GLY A 13 7.07 -2.15 19.44
CA GLY A 13 7.37 -3.56 19.25
C GLY A 13 8.11 -3.84 17.93
N ILE A 14 7.75 -3.14 16.86
CA ILE A 14 8.45 -3.22 15.56
C ILE A 14 9.90 -2.75 15.71
N VAL A 15 10.13 -1.61 16.36
CA VAL A 15 11.49 -1.07 16.60
C VAL A 15 12.34 -2.05 17.43
N GLU A 16 11.78 -2.61 18.49
CA GLU A 16 12.47 -3.60 19.35
C GLU A 16 12.88 -4.86 18.57
N GLU A 17 12.00 -5.40 17.74
CA GLU A 17 12.31 -6.59 16.93
C GLU A 17 13.32 -6.27 15.81
N LEU A 18 13.16 -5.14 15.12
CA LEU A 18 14.07 -4.74 14.05
C LEU A 18 15.45 -4.37 14.54
N SER A 19 15.61 -3.85 15.77
CA SER A 19 16.92 -3.55 16.36
C SER A 19 17.81 -4.79 16.56
N GLN A 20 17.22 -5.98 16.51
CA GLN A 20 17.92 -7.25 16.58
C GLN A 20 18.35 -7.79 15.20
N VAL A 21 17.98 -7.12 14.11
CA VAL A 21 18.27 -7.53 12.74
C VAL A 21 19.62 -6.98 12.30
N ARG A 22 20.65 -7.85 12.25
CA ARG A 22 22.03 -7.45 11.96
C ARG A 22 22.35 -7.26 10.48
N TYR A 23 21.48 -7.70 9.58
CA TYR A 23 21.66 -7.59 8.13
C TYR A 23 20.89 -6.42 7.51
N LEU A 24 20.21 -5.62 8.31
CA LEU A 24 19.43 -4.48 7.83
C LEU A 24 20.39 -3.33 7.49
N GLY A 25 20.56 -3.06 6.19
CA GLY A 25 21.48 -2.01 5.73
C GLY A 25 20.92 -0.60 5.98
N GLN A 26 19.61 -0.42 5.93
CA GLN A 26 18.96 0.88 6.13
C GLN A 26 17.54 0.70 6.66
N LEU A 27 17.12 1.54 7.59
CA LEU A 27 15.73 1.70 8.02
C LEU A 27 15.26 3.11 7.68
N VAL A 28 14.21 3.22 6.88
CA VAL A 28 13.59 4.50 6.49
C VAL A 28 12.14 4.51 6.94
N VAL A 29 11.76 5.51 7.70
CA VAL A 29 10.39 5.72 8.19
C VAL A 29 9.90 7.06 7.66
N SER A 30 8.81 7.06 6.92
CA SER A 30 8.19 8.30 6.44
C SER A 30 7.05 8.69 7.37
N LEU A 31 7.13 9.88 7.95
CA LEU A 31 6.10 10.49 8.79
C LEU A 31 5.28 11.44 7.92
N SER A 32 3.96 11.28 7.92
CA SER A 32 2.99 12.15 7.25
C SER A 32 1.85 12.54 8.20
N GLY A 33 1.13 13.61 7.85
CA GLY A 33 0.04 14.14 8.69
C GLY A 33 0.55 14.79 9.97
N SER A 34 1.74 15.38 9.95
CA SER A 34 2.38 16.06 11.06
C SER A 34 3.08 17.33 10.57
N ALA A 35 2.42 18.46 10.72
CA ALA A 35 3.00 19.76 10.37
C ALA A 35 3.92 20.34 11.46
N GLU A 36 3.86 19.80 12.67
CA GLU A 36 4.55 20.35 13.84
C GLU A 36 5.91 19.67 14.08
N ALA A 37 6.97 20.47 14.23
CA ALA A 37 8.32 19.97 14.45
C ALA A 37 8.48 19.08 15.71
N ASN A 38 7.72 19.36 16.76
CA ASN A 38 7.74 18.56 17.99
C ASN A 38 7.22 17.14 17.76
N GLU A 39 6.23 16.93 16.90
CA GLU A 39 5.73 15.62 16.55
C GLU A 39 6.77 14.82 15.76
N PHE A 40 7.49 15.49 14.87
CA PHE A 40 8.62 14.88 14.17
C PHE A 40 9.75 14.49 15.12
N GLN A 41 10.05 15.32 16.11
CA GLN A 41 11.04 15.00 17.17
C GLN A 41 10.61 13.80 18.02
N GLU A 42 9.32 13.71 18.40
CA GLU A 42 8.78 12.52 19.10
C GLU A 42 8.98 11.25 18.30
N MET A 43 8.70 11.28 16.99
CA MET A 43 8.93 10.14 16.11
C MET A 43 10.42 9.78 16.06
N ARG A 44 11.31 10.74 15.88
CA ARG A 44 12.76 10.50 15.86
C ARG A 44 13.29 9.90 17.17
N ALA A 45 12.73 10.33 18.31
CA ALA A 45 13.13 9.82 19.60
C ALA A 45 12.93 8.30 19.76
N LEU A 46 11.92 7.72 19.07
CA LEU A 46 11.70 6.28 19.07
C LEU A 46 12.84 5.51 18.40
N PHE A 47 13.55 6.14 17.47
CA PHE A 47 14.65 5.53 16.71
C PHE A 47 16.05 6.00 17.15
N LYS A 48 16.15 6.79 18.24
CA LYS A 48 17.41 7.41 18.67
C LYS A 48 18.57 6.41 18.86
N ASN A 49 18.24 5.22 19.34
CA ASN A 49 19.23 4.15 19.63
C ASN A 49 19.16 3.02 18.59
N PHE A 50 18.51 3.26 17.47
CA PHE A 50 18.41 2.25 16.41
C PHE A 50 19.63 2.33 15.50
N GLU A 51 20.31 1.21 15.36
CA GLU A 51 21.48 1.07 14.50
C GLU A 51 21.24 -0.02 13.46
N CYS A 52 21.44 0.33 12.19
CA CYS A 52 21.51 -0.60 11.08
C CYS A 52 22.92 -1.21 10.98
N LEU A 53 23.15 -1.98 9.92
CA LEU A 53 24.47 -2.50 9.58
C LEU A 53 25.50 -1.35 9.54
N ASP A 54 26.72 -1.60 10.01
CA ASP A 54 27.81 -0.62 10.09
C ASP A 54 27.52 0.62 10.96
N GLY A 55 26.56 0.51 11.90
CA GLY A 55 26.21 1.59 12.82
C GLY A 55 25.41 2.73 12.20
N ALA A 56 24.85 2.55 11.00
CA ALA A 56 24.04 3.58 10.35
C ALA A 56 22.73 3.81 11.13
N PRO A 57 22.33 5.06 11.43
CA PRO A 57 21.10 5.36 12.15
C PRO A 57 19.87 5.12 11.26
N ALA A 58 18.72 4.91 11.89
CA ALA A 58 17.45 4.96 11.19
C ALA A 58 17.17 6.38 10.68
N THR A 59 16.59 6.49 9.50
CA THR A 59 16.19 7.77 8.90
C THR A 59 14.68 7.96 9.05
N VAL A 60 14.28 9.08 9.64
CA VAL A 60 12.87 9.52 9.66
C VAL A 60 12.71 10.67 8.68
N ILE A 61 11.89 10.47 7.65
CA ILE A 61 11.53 11.50 6.68
C ILE A 61 10.32 12.25 7.22
N TRP A 62 10.47 13.56 7.36
CA TRP A 62 9.33 14.43 7.66
C TRP A 62 8.67 14.88 6.36
N SER A 63 7.63 14.15 5.94
CA SER A 63 6.95 14.42 4.65
C SER A 63 6.36 15.83 4.58
N ASP A 64 5.97 16.41 5.72
CA ASP A 64 5.42 17.76 5.84
C ASP A 64 6.50 18.81 6.20
N GLY A 65 7.76 18.39 6.28
CA GLY A 65 8.90 19.25 6.56
C GLY A 65 9.12 20.33 5.48
N PRO A 66 9.59 21.52 5.86
CA PRO A 66 9.61 22.67 4.98
C PRO A 66 10.45 22.45 3.71
N ARG A 67 11.57 21.74 3.80
CA ARG A 67 12.43 21.47 2.62
C ARG A 67 11.87 20.38 1.73
N VAL A 68 11.32 19.32 2.32
CA VAL A 68 10.62 18.27 1.55
C VAL A 68 9.43 18.88 0.82
N GLN A 69 8.64 19.75 1.46
CA GLN A 69 7.52 20.44 0.81
C GLN A 69 7.97 21.40 -0.30
N ALA A 70 9.11 22.08 -0.14
CA ALA A 70 9.69 22.91 -1.21
C ALA A 70 10.05 22.08 -2.44
N LEU A 71 10.67 20.89 -2.27
CA LEU A 71 10.97 19.97 -3.37
C LEU A 71 9.71 19.43 -4.05
N LEU A 72 8.66 19.10 -3.29
CA LEU A 72 7.37 18.71 -3.85
C LEU A 72 6.73 19.87 -4.66
N GLY A 73 6.96 21.12 -4.23
CA GLY A 73 6.59 22.32 -4.97
C GLY A 73 7.34 22.46 -6.30
N GLN A 74 8.64 22.17 -6.31
CA GLN A 74 9.46 22.17 -7.51
C GLN A 74 8.98 21.11 -8.53
N LEU A 75 8.64 19.90 -8.07
CA LEU A 75 8.05 18.88 -8.95
C LEU A 75 6.76 19.37 -9.61
N ARG A 76 5.87 20.01 -8.85
CA ARG A 76 4.62 20.56 -9.40
C ARG A 76 4.88 21.64 -10.45
N ALA A 77 5.89 22.47 -10.23
CA ALA A 77 6.28 23.52 -11.20
C ALA A 77 6.76 22.90 -12.53
N GLU A 78 7.38 21.73 -12.49
CA GLU A 78 7.80 20.97 -13.67
C GLU A 78 6.68 20.08 -14.26
N GLY A 79 5.44 20.22 -13.78
CA GLY A 79 4.30 19.39 -14.21
C GLY A 79 4.39 17.93 -13.76
N LEU A 80 5.18 17.64 -12.73
CA LEU A 80 5.32 16.34 -12.11
C LEU A 80 4.54 16.33 -10.79
N ASP A 81 3.27 15.93 -10.84
CA ASP A 81 2.43 15.94 -9.65
C ASP A 81 2.83 14.81 -8.67
N PRO A 82 3.31 15.13 -7.45
CA PRO A 82 3.63 14.12 -6.43
C PRO A 82 2.39 13.57 -5.72
N GLY A 83 1.20 13.87 -6.19
CA GLY A 83 -0.07 13.45 -5.60
C GLY A 83 -0.43 14.16 -4.30
N SER A 84 -1.55 13.76 -3.74
CA SER A 84 -2.02 14.23 -2.43
C SER A 84 -1.23 13.61 -1.29
N ASP A 85 -1.33 14.17 -0.10
CA ASP A 85 -0.80 13.55 1.11
C ASP A 85 -1.50 12.22 1.40
N GLY A 86 -0.70 11.21 1.78
CA GLY A 86 -1.19 9.88 2.07
C GLY A 86 -0.10 8.82 2.07
N LYS A 87 -0.50 7.57 2.33
CA LYS A 87 0.39 6.40 2.42
C LYS A 87 1.26 6.25 1.17
N GLY A 88 0.66 6.44 -0.02
CA GLY A 88 1.38 6.26 -1.29
C GLY A 88 2.48 7.31 -1.48
N ARG A 89 2.20 8.61 -1.24
CA ARG A 89 3.24 9.65 -1.33
C ARG A 89 4.34 9.46 -0.28
N ALA A 90 3.98 9.09 0.94
CA ALA A 90 4.95 8.79 1.98
C ALA A 90 5.86 7.61 1.61
N THR A 91 5.29 6.56 1.02
CA THR A 91 6.05 5.41 0.50
C THR A 91 6.94 5.82 -0.68
N TRP A 92 6.43 6.64 -1.59
CA TRP A 92 7.19 7.15 -2.74
C TRP A 92 8.40 7.98 -2.30
N LEU A 93 8.24 8.87 -1.31
CA LEU A 93 9.36 9.64 -0.73
C LEU A 93 10.40 8.72 -0.08
N ALA A 94 9.97 7.70 0.67
CA ALA A 94 10.88 6.72 1.26
C ALA A 94 11.67 5.96 0.19
N TYR A 95 11.02 5.56 -0.90
CA TYR A 95 11.69 4.94 -2.05
C TYR A 95 12.71 5.87 -2.69
N GLY A 96 12.38 7.14 -2.88
CA GLY A 96 13.30 8.14 -3.40
C GLY A 96 14.55 8.30 -2.54
N TYR A 97 14.37 8.37 -1.23
CA TYR A 97 15.48 8.45 -0.30
C TYR A 97 16.39 7.21 -0.37
N VAL A 98 15.81 6.01 -0.43
CA VAL A 98 16.58 4.76 -0.61
C VAL A 98 17.35 4.77 -1.93
N LEU A 99 16.74 5.24 -3.02
CA LEU A 99 17.42 5.38 -4.31
C LEU A 99 18.57 6.40 -4.26
N ALA A 100 18.39 7.49 -3.49
CA ALA A 100 19.38 8.54 -3.32
C ALA A 100 20.65 8.03 -2.58
N THR A 101 20.47 7.16 -1.58
CA THR A 101 21.58 6.61 -0.81
C THR A 101 22.37 5.52 -1.54
N GLN A 102 21.76 4.85 -2.51
CA GLN A 102 22.35 3.76 -3.31
C GLN A 102 22.92 2.59 -2.48
N GLN A 103 22.44 2.41 -1.26
CA GLN A 103 22.94 1.39 -0.32
C GLN A 103 22.18 0.06 -0.42
N ALA A 104 20.98 0.08 -0.98
CA ALA A 104 20.11 -1.09 -1.03
C ALA A 104 19.93 -1.62 -2.45
N ARG A 105 19.83 -2.94 -2.58
CA ARG A 105 19.38 -3.64 -3.80
C ARG A 105 17.93 -4.08 -3.71
N VAL A 106 17.47 -4.34 -2.50
CA VAL A 106 16.13 -4.83 -2.17
C VAL A 106 15.56 -3.96 -1.06
N VAL A 107 14.30 -3.61 -1.19
CA VAL A 107 13.55 -2.84 -0.21
C VAL A 107 12.34 -3.65 0.22
N ALA A 108 12.13 -3.77 1.52
CA ALA A 108 10.91 -4.31 2.10
C ALA A 108 10.05 -3.18 2.67
N THR A 109 8.76 -3.25 2.41
CA THR A 109 7.76 -2.34 2.97
C THR A 109 6.94 -3.08 4.01
N HIS A 110 6.73 -2.47 5.17
CA HIS A 110 5.87 -2.98 6.24
C HIS A 110 4.94 -1.88 6.72
N ASP A 111 3.73 -2.25 7.10
CA ASP A 111 2.86 -1.35 7.85
C ASP A 111 3.39 -1.15 9.27
N CYS A 112 3.16 0.02 9.86
CA CYS A 112 3.70 0.39 11.17
C CYS A 112 2.75 0.11 12.34
N ASP A 113 1.57 -0.43 12.06
CA ASP A 113 0.50 -0.73 13.02
C ASP A 113 0.34 -2.23 13.32
N ILE A 114 1.34 -3.04 12.96
CA ILE A 114 1.35 -4.49 13.15
C ILE A 114 1.54 -4.82 14.62
N LEU A 115 0.53 -5.39 15.23
CA LEU A 115 0.60 -5.95 16.57
C LEU A 115 1.31 -7.31 16.54
N GLY A 116 2.24 -7.55 17.47
CA GLY A 116 2.96 -8.81 17.52
C GLY A 116 3.97 -9.02 16.38
N TYR A 117 4.51 -7.93 15.81
CA TYR A 117 5.58 -7.99 14.81
C TYR A 117 6.75 -8.84 15.31
N LYS A 118 7.32 -9.66 14.42
CA LYS A 118 8.52 -10.47 14.65
C LYS A 118 9.51 -10.25 13.50
N ARG A 119 10.80 -10.19 13.82
CA ARG A 119 11.86 -10.01 12.81
C ARG A 119 11.89 -11.09 11.74
N GLU A 120 11.34 -12.28 12.01
CA GLU A 120 11.18 -13.36 11.04
C GLU A 120 10.25 -12.95 9.88
N LEU A 121 9.30 -12.04 10.09
CA LEU A 121 8.44 -11.50 9.03
C LEU A 121 9.28 -10.80 7.97
N LEU A 122 10.24 -9.96 8.40
CA LEU A 122 11.17 -9.29 7.49
C LEU A 122 12.05 -10.31 6.77
N ALA A 123 12.61 -11.27 7.51
CA ALA A 123 13.47 -12.29 6.93
C ALA A 123 12.76 -13.10 5.85
N ARG A 124 11.54 -13.57 6.12
CA ARG A 124 10.70 -14.30 5.16
C ARG A 124 10.40 -13.45 3.93
N LEU A 125 9.99 -12.19 4.13
CA LEU A 125 9.61 -11.29 3.05
C LEU A 125 10.77 -10.95 2.13
N CYS A 126 11.98 -10.70 2.69
CA CYS A 126 13.16 -10.33 1.93
C CYS A 126 13.85 -11.52 1.27
N TYR A 127 13.75 -12.72 1.83
CA TYR A 127 14.52 -13.88 1.39
C TYR A 127 14.41 -14.17 -0.11
N PRO A 128 13.24 -14.19 -0.74
CA PRO A 128 13.13 -14.48 -2.17
C PRO A 128 13.83 -13.44 -3.06
N THR A 129 13.72 -12.16 -2.72
CA THR A 129 14.28 -11.06 -3.52
C THR A 129 15.74 -10.78 -3.23
N ALA A 130 16.19 -11.06 -2.01
CA ALA A 130 17.59 -10.89 -1.60
C ALA A 130 18.48 -12.05 -1.97
N ASN A 131 17.94 -13.26 -2.11
CA ASN A 131 18.71 -14.45 -2.45
C ASN A 131 18.99 -14.51 -3.96
N PRO A 132 20.24 -14.36 -4.41
CA PRO A 132 20.57 -14.30 -5.84
C PRO A 132 20.25 -15.59 -6.59
N ASN A 133 20.13 -16.72 -5.89
CA ASN A 133 19.82 -18.02 -6.50
C ASN A 133 18.32 -18.20 -6.81
N MET A 134 17.43 -17.35 -6.25
CA MET A 134 15.99 -17.46 -6.47
C MET A 134 15.48 -16.58 -7.63
N ASN A 135 16.22 -15.53 -7.98
CA ASN A 135 15.94 -14.64 -9.11
C ASN A 135 14.52 -14.00 -9.09
N TYR A 136 13.97 -13.74 -7.90
CA TYR A 136 12.74 -12.96 -7.75
C TYR A 136 13.04 -11.46 -7.70
N GLU A 137 12.16 -10.67 -8.31
CA GLU A 137 12.21 -9.21 -8.30
C GLU A 137 11.18 -8.61 -7.35
N PHE A 138 10.10 -9.37 -7.10
CA PHE A 138 9.00 -8.97 -6.23
C PHE A 138 8.50 -10.14 -5.41
N ALA A 139 8.30 -9.90 -4.11
CA ALA A 139 7.63 -10.82 -3.21
C ALA A 139 6.50 -10.10 -2.47
N LYS A 140 5.30 -10.66 -2.49
CA LYS A 140 4.11 -10.16 -1.80
C LYS A 140 3.86 -10.97 -0.54
N GLY A 141 3.81 -10.30 0.59
CA GLY A 141 3.42 -10.92 1.84
C GLY A 141 1.92 -11.29 1.85
N TYR A 142 1.59 -12.41 2.49
CA TYR A 142 0.22 -12.75 2.85
C TYR A 142 0.16 -13.42 4.22
N TYR A 143 -1.02 -13.41 4.82
CA TYR A 143 -1.27 -13.92 6.16
C TYR A 143 -2.77 -14.13 6.39
N GLY A 144 -3.11 -14.97 7.34
CA GLY A 144 -4.47 -15.08 7.87
C GLY A 144 -4.81 -13.87 8.74
N ARG A 145 -6.08 -13.49 8.73
CA ARG A 145 -6.63 -12.44 9.60
C ARG A 145 -7.85 -12.97 10.32
N VAL A 146 -7.60 -13.77 11.35
CA VAL A 146 -8.64 -14.45 12.11
C VAL A 146 -8.32 -14.29 13.59
N THR A 147 -9.30 -13.87 14.37
CA THR A 147 -9.27 -13.89 15.84
C THR A 147 -10.47 -14.71 16.34
N ASP A 148 -11.35 -14.15 17.11
CA ASP A 148 -12.69 -14.67 17.41
C ASP A 148 -13.66 -14.55 16.21
N ARG A 149 -13.23 -13.86 15.14
CA ARG A 149 -13.97 -13.60 13.91
C ARG A 149 -13.05 -13.46 12.69
N LEU A 150 -13.66 -13.43 11.51
CA LEU A 150 -12.95 -13.16 10.25
C LEU A 150 -12.74 -11.64 10.06
N HIS A 151 -11.51 -11.24 9.84
CA HIS A 151 -11.12 -9.86 9.51
C HIS A 151 -10.85 -9.67 8.01
N GLY A 152 -10.36 -8.47 7.61
CA GLY A 152 -10.04 -8.17 6.22
C GLY A 152 -11.27 -8.00 5.33
N ARG A 153 -12.29 -7.31 5.83
CA ARG A 153 -13.59 -7.12 5.17
C ARG A 153 -13.46 -6.60 3.73
N VAL A 154 -12.59 -5.62 3.48
CA VAL A 154 -12.37 -5.09 2.13
C VAL A 154 -11.81 -6.15 1.18
N THR A 155 -10.88 -6.99 1.62
CA THR A 155 -10.37 -8.10 0.80
C THR A 155 -11.46 -9.12 0.53
N ARG A 156 -12.18 -9.56 1.57
CA ARG A 156 -13.16 -10.65 1.51
C ARG A 156 -14.43 -10.26 0.75
N LEU A 157 -14.96 -9.07 0.99
CA LEU A 157 -16.27 -8.64 0.49
C LEU A 157 -16.21 -7.62 -0.64
N PHE A 158 -15.05 -6.99 -0.88
CA PHE A 158 -14.90 -6.06 -1.98
C PHE A 158 -13.92 -6.57 -3.03
N MET A 159 -12.63 -6.65 -2.71
CA MET A 159 -11.57 -6.90 -3.69
C MET A 159 -11.77 -8.22 -4.44
N MET A 160 -11.91 -9.33 -3.72
CA MET A 160 -12.04 -10.64 -4.36
C MET A 160 -13.38 -10.81 -5.10
N PRO A 161 -14.55 -10.42 -4.54
CA PRO A 161 -15.80 -10.45 -5.29
C PRO A 161 -15.79 -9.53 -6.52
N LEU A 162 -15.17 -8.35 -6.45
CA LEU A 162 -15.05 -7.43 -7.59
C LEU A 162 -14.24 -8.06 -8.73
N LEU A 163 -13.07 -8.62 -8.43
CA LEU A 163 -12.23 -9.27 -9.45
C LEU A 163 -12.97 -10.43 -10.14
N ARG A 164 -13.67 -11.26 -9.36
CA ARG A 164 -14.47 -12.38 -9.89
C ARG A 164 -15.63 -11.91 -10.74
N SER A 165 -16.36 -10.88 -10.29
CA SER A 165 -17.46 -10.30 -11.07
C SER A 165 -16.96 -9.65 -12.36
N MET A 166 -15.84 -8.94 -12.33
CA MET A 166 -15.22 -8.37 -13.53
C MET A 166 -14.81 -9.45 -14.52
N LYS A 167 -14.19 -10.54 -14.07
CA LYS A 167 -13.88 -11.69 -14.92
C LYS A 167 -15.12 -12.33 -15.54
N SER A 168 -16.20 -12.43 -14.78
CA SER A 168 -17.48 -12.96 -15.29
C SER A 168 -18.10 -12.08 -16.37
N VAL A 169 -17.96 -10.75 -16.27
CA VAL A 169 -18.56 -9.80 -17.21
C VAL A 169 -17.66 -9.52 -18.42
N LEU A 170 -16.34 -9.38 -18.18
CA LEU A 170 -15.36 -8.99 -19.22
C LEU A 170 -14.69 -10.19 -19.92
N GLY A 171 -14.78 -11.38 -19.32
CA GLY A 171 -13.97 -12.52 -19.72
C GLY A 171 -12.54 -12.48 -19.16
N PRO A 172 -11.66 -13.36 -19.62
CA PRO A 172 -10.30 -13.50 -19.11
C PRO A 172 -9.42 -12.31 -19.54
N ILE A 173 -9.09 -11.44 -18.59
CA ILE A 173 -8.10 -10.38 -18.76
C ILE A 173 -6.87 -10.75 -17.92
N PRO A 174 -5.66 -10.82 -18.50
CA PRO A 174 -4.45 -11.28 -17.79
C PRO A 174 -4.19 -10.52 -16.47
N LEU A 175 -4.46 -9.23 -16.41
CA LEU A 175 -4.33 -8.44 -15.18
C LEU A 175 -5.31 -8.91 -14.09
N LEU A 176 -6.56 -9.24 -14.44
CA LEU A 176 -7.55 -9.73 -13.47
C LEU A 176 -7.16 -11.11 -12.92
N GLU A 177 -6.68 -12.01 -13.80
CA GLU A 177 -6.14 -13.32 -13.40
C GLU A 177 -4.98 -13.16 -12.42
N TYR A 178 -4.05 -12.26 -12.74
CA TYR A 178 -2.91 -11.96 -11.90
C TYR A 178 -3.31 -11.40 -10.53
N LEU A 179 -4.18 -10.40 -10.49
CA LEU A 179 -4.63 -9.80 -9.23
C LEU A 179 -5.39 -10.80 -8.35
N GLU A 180 -6.23 -11.65 -8.95
CA GLU A 180 -6.98 -12.68 -8.20
C GLU A 180 -6.07 -13.81 -7.69
N SER A 181 -4.90 -14.03 -8.30
CA SER A 181 -3.95 -15.07 -7.87
C SER A 181 -3.31 -14.78 -6.51
N PHE A 182 -3.37 -13.54 -6.03
CA PHE A 182 -2.82 -13.17 -4.73
C PHE A 182 -3.76 -13.55 -3.59
N ARG A 183 -3.22 -14.26 -2.59
CA ARG A 183 -3.96 -14.68 -1.39
C ARG A 183 -4.42 -13.49 -0.54
N TYR A 184 -3.60 -12.43 -0.49
CA TYR A 184 -3.94 -11.18 0.18
C TYR A 184 -3.42 -9.97 -0.63
N PRO A 185 -4.12 -9.55 -1.70
CA PRO A 185 -3.64 -8.50 -2.60
C PRO A 185 -3.47 -7.14 -1.92
N LEU A 186 -4.25 -6.87 -0.88
CA LEU A 186 -4.24 -5.60 -0.12
C LEU A 186 -3.27 -5.59 1.07
N ALA A 187 -2.39 -6.60 1.23
CA ALA A 187 -1.32 -6.52 2.22
C ALA A 187 -0.36 -5.37 1.90
N GLY A 188 0.04 -4.59 2.89
CA GLY A 188 1.06 -3.55 2.74
C GLY A 188 2.47 -4.13 2.60
N GLU A 189 2.65 -5.38 3.04
CA GLU A 189 3.93 -6.04 3.09
C GLU A 189 4.36 -6.56 1.72
N CYS A 190 5.44 -6.00 1.21
CA CYS A 190 6.08 -6.50 0.00
C CYS A 190 7.58 -6.22 0.04
N SER A 191 8.35 -7.02 -0.70
CA SER A 191 9.74 -6.69 -1.01
C SER A 191 9.95 -6.64 -2.51
N MET A 192 10.81 -5.72 -2.96
CA MET A 192 11.12 -5.57 -4.37
C MET A 192 12.52 -5.04 -4.59
N THR A 193 13.04 -5.26 -5.78
CA THR A 193 14.32 -4.69 -6.20
C THR A 193 14.21 -3.17 -6.41
N THR A 194 15.32 -2.47 -6.24
CA THR A 194 15.39 -1.02 -6.49
C THR A 194 15.12 -0.65 -7.95
N ASP A 195 15.35 -1.56 -8.89
CA ASP A 195 14.99 -1.35 -10.30
C ASP A 195 13.47 -1.26 -10.49
N LEU A 196 12.69 -2.13 -9.83
CA LEU A 196 11.23 -2.03 -9.84
C LEU A 196 10.74 -0.75 -9.15
N ILE A 197 11.36 -0.36 -8.03
CA ILE A 197 11.04 0.91 -7.35
C ILE A 197 11.25 2.10 -8.29
N ARG A 198 12.32 2.09 -9.05
CA ARG A 198 12.65 3.15 -10.02
C ARG A 198 11.65 3.23 -11.17
N ALA A 199 11.16 2.07 -11.64
CA ALA A 199 10.29 1.95 -12.81
C ALA A 199 8.80 2.14 -12.48
N ASN A 200 8.34 1.72 -11.31
CA ASN A 200 6.94 1.67 -10.97
C ASN A 200 6.35 3.06 -10.69
N ARG A 201 5.15 3.29 -11.23
CA ARG A 201 4.28 4.40 -10.84
C ARG A 201 3.36 3.90 -9.73
N ILE A 202 3.21 4.66 -8.68
CA ILE A 202 2.34 4.26 -7.57
C ILE A 202 1.26 5.31 -7.32
N PRO A 203 0.04 4.89 -6.93
CA PRO A 203 -0.99 5.81 -6.43
C PRO A 203 -0.54 6.52 -5.16
N ALA A 204 -0.98 7.76 -4.98
CA ALA A 204 -0.72 8.52 -3.75
C ALA A 204 -1.62 8.09 -2.59
N ASP A 205 -2.75 7.45 -2.88
CA ASP A 205 -3.88 7.13 -2.01
C ASP A 205 -3.92 5.64 -1.58
N TRP A 206 -5.07 5.17 -1.11
CA TRP A 206 -5.33 3.78 -0.71
C TRP A 206 -5.37 2.78 -1.87
N GLY A 207 -5.22 3.22 -3.11
CA GLY A 207 -4.99 2.36 -4.26
C GLY A 207 -3.56 1.84 -4.37
N LEU A 208 -2.67 2.20 -3.43
CA LEU A 208 -1.24 1.89 -3.43
C LEU A 208 -0.95 0.41 -3.69
N GLU A 209 -1.52 -0.50 -2.90
CA GLU A 209 -1.23 -1.93 -2.98
C GLU A 209 -1.61 -2.51 -4.34
N VAL A 210 -2.80 -2.15 -4.83
CA VAL A 210 -3.29 -2.59 -6.15
C VAL A 210 -2.48 -1.97 -7.28
N GLY A 211 -2.16 -0.68 -7.15
CA GLY A 211 -1.33 0.02 -8.13
C GLY A 211 0.07 -0.55 -8.22
N VAL A 212 0.71 -0.87 -7.09
CA VAL A 212 2.01 -1.56 -7.06
C VAL A 212 1.92 -2.91 -7.76
N LEU A 213 0.89 -3.73 -7.48
CA LEU A 213 0.71 -5.01 -8.15
C LEU A 213 0.54 -4.86 -9.66
N ALA A 214 -0.24 -3.86 -10.12
CA ALA A 214 -0.45 -3.60 -11.54
C ALA A 214 0.86 -3.16 -12.25
N GLU A 215 1.66 -2.31 -11.59
CA GLU A 215 2.96 -1.90 -12.14
C GLU A 215 3.99 -3.04 -12.12
N VAL A 216 3.99 -3.87 -11.10
CA VAL A 216 4.84 -5.08 -11.05
C VAL A 216 4.45 -6.04 -12.17
N PHE A 217 3.16 -6.24 -12.45
CA PHE A 217 2.68 -7.03 -13.58
C PHE A 217 3.19 -6.51 -14.92
N ARG A 218 3.28 -5.18 -15.05
CA ARG A 218 3.75 -4.50 -16.26
C ARG A 218 5.27 -4.57 -16.44
N ASN A 219 6.02 -4.46 -15.34
CA ASN A 219 7.47 -4.20 -15.35
C ASN A 219 8.31 -5.44 -15.02
N SER A 220 7.70 -6.55 -14.58
CA SER A 220 8.40 -7.78 -14.20
C SER A 220 7.76 -8.99 -14.86
N ALA A 221 8.56 -10.00 -15.18
CA ALA A 221 8.05 -11.27 -15.67
C ALA A 221 7.36 -12.05 -14.53
N LEU A 222 6.23 -12.71 -14.82
CA LEU A 222 5.47 -13.47 -13.80
C LEU A 222 6.32 -14.48 -13.03
N LYS A 223 7.29 -15.13 -13.67
CA LYS A 223 8.23 -16.08 -13.03
C LYS A 223 9.18 -15.43 -12.01
N ARG A 224 9.25 -14.10 -11.97
CA ARG A 224 10.05 -13.33 -11.01
C ARG A 224 9.23 -12.73 -9.87
N ILE A 225 7.96 -13.14 -9.78
CA ILE A 225 7.01 -12.69 -8.77
C ILE A 225 6.65 -13.88 -7.89
N CYS A 226 6.66 -13.70 -6.57
CA CYS A 226 6.22 -14.73 -5.63
C CYS A 226 5.35 -14.17 -4.52
N GLN A 227 4.75 -15.07 -3.76
CA GLN A 227 4.00 -14.78 -2.55
C GLN A 227 4.64 -15.49 -1.37
N VAL A 228 4.68 -14.83 -0.23
CA VAL A 228 5.34 -15.32 0.98
C VAL A 228 4.36 -15.31 2.14
N GLU A 229 4.15 -16.46 2.76
CA GLU A 229 3.43 -16.54 4.02
C GLU A 229 4.27 -15.98 5.15
N LEU A 230 3.83 -14.86 5.70
CA LEU A 230 4.57 -14.17 6.74
C LEU A 230 4.32 -14.80 8.10
N THR A 231 3.05 -15.08 8.40
CA THR A 231 2.60 -15.68 9.66
C THR A 231 1.23 -16.32 9.48
N GLU A 232 0.88 -17.23 10.36
CA GLU A 232 -0.43 -17.88 10.35
C GLU A 232 -1.55 -16.90 10.69
N ASN A 233 -1.29 -15.97 11.61
CA ASN A 233 -2.26 -14.96 12.02
C ASN A 233 -1.58 -13.59 12.20
N TYR A 234 -2.27 -12.55 11.73
CA TYR A 234 -1.75 -11.20 11.67
C TYR A 234 -2.81 -10.21 12.17
N ASP A 235 -2.51 -9.55 13.26
CA ASP A 235 -3.40 -8.55 13.85
C ASP A 235 -2.83 -7.15 13.70
N HIS A 236 -3.64 -6.23 13.21
CA HIS A 236 -3.33 -4.82 13.14
C HIS A 236 -4.61 -4.00 13.32
N LYS A 237 -4.46 -2.69 13.50
CA LYS A 237 -5.56 -1.77 13.74
C LYS A 237 -6.69 -1.94 12.70
N HIS A 238 -7.92 -1.97 13.17
CA HIS A 238 -9.11 -2.04 12.33
C HIS A 238 -9.62 -0.65 12.00
N GLN A 239 -9.89 -0.40 10.71
CA GLN A 239 -10.61 0.78 10.26
C GLN A 239 -12.12 0.57 10.47
N GLU A 240 -12.80 1.61 10.95
CA GLU A 240 -14.25 1.59 11.11
C GLU A 240 -14.98 1.71 9.76
N LEU A 241 -16.16 1.10 9.70
CA LEU A 241 -17.06 1.27 8.57
C LEU A 241 -17.73 2.64 8.68
N SER A 242 -17.29 3.61 7.86
CA SER A 242 -17.90 4.96 7.84
C SER A 242 -19.07 4.96 6.87
N GLU A 243 -20.24 4.51 7.32
CA GLU A 243 -21.45 4.38 6.51
C GLU A 243 -21.93 5.71 5.91
N ASN A 244 -21.73 6.80 6.64
CA ASN A 244 -22.28 8.12 6.30
C ASN A 244 -21.24 9.15 5.84
N ASP A 245 -19.94 8.82 5.81
CA ASP A 245 -18.90 9.74 5.32
C ASP A 245 -18.03 9.07 4.25
N PRO A 246 -18.30 9.35 2.96
CA PRO A 246 -17.53 8.79 1.84
C PRO A 246 -16.08 9.27 1.79
N ARG A 247 -15.68 10.22 2.62
CA ARG A 247 -14.33 10.77 2.67
C ARG A 247 -13.43 10.08 3.70
N HIS A 248 -13.99 9.19 4.54
CA HIS A 248 -13.28 8.53 5.63
C HIS A 248 -13.48 7.02 5.66
N GLY A 249 -12.63 6.33 6.42
CA GLY A 249 -12.75 4.91 6.70
C GLY A 249 -12.71 3.99 5.48
N LEU A 250 -13.40 2.87 5.59
CA LEU A 250 -13.41 1.84 4.55
C LEU A 250 -14.09 2.28 3.25
N HIS A 251 -15.03 3.23 3.28
CA HIS A 251 -15.67 3.75 2.07
C HIS A 251 -14.64 4.42 1.15
N ARG A 252 -13.83 5.36 1.68
CA ARG A 252 -12.77 6.02 0.91
C ARG A 252 -11.75 5.02 0.38
N MET A 253 -11.32 4.09 1.21
CA MET A 253 -10.39 3.02 0.81
C MET A 253 -10.91 2.25 -0.40
N VAL A 254 -12.20 1.90 -0.40
CA VAL A 254 -12.84 1.18 -1.52
C VAL A 254 -12.92 2.03 -2.78
N VAL A 255 -13.22 3.34 -2.67
CA VAL A 255 -13.22 4.27 -3.82
C VAL A 255 -11.84 4.32 -4.47
N ASP A 256 -10.78 4.45 -3.68
CA ASP A 256 -9.41 4.57 -4.18
C ASP A 256 -8.93 3.25 -4.84
N ILE A 257 -9.23 2.10 -4.22
CA ILE A 257 -8.94 0.77 -4.78
C ILE A 257 -9.70 0.56 -6.10
N ALA A 258 -11.01 0.86 -6.12
CA ALA A 258 -11.84 0.74 -7.33
C ALA A 258 -11.31 1.63 -8.45
N SER A 259 -10.97 2.87 -8.14
CA SER A 259 -10.41 3.83 -9.11
C SER A 259 -9.09 3.33 -9.69
N SER A 260 -8.23 2.72 -8.87
CA SER A 260 -6.98 2.11 -9.33
C SER A 260 -7.25 0.95 -10.29
N ILE A 261 -8.18 0.04 -9.95
CA ILE A 261 -8.55 -1.10 -10.81
C ILE A 261 -9.14 -0.63 -12.14
N ILE A 262 -10.11 0.30 -12.10
CA ILE A 262 -10.79 0.85 -13.27
C ILE A 262 -9.79 1.48 -14.24
N ARG A 263 -8.86 2.32 -13.76
CA ARG A 263 -7.83 2.93 -14.60
C ARG A 263 -6.90 1.90 -15.23
N ASN A 264 -6.48 0.93 -14.45
CA ASN A 264 -5.62 -0.13 -14.99
C ASN A 264 -6.35 -0.91 -16.09
N LEU A 265 -7.62 -1.29 -15.89
CA LEU A 265 -8.41 -2.00 -16.90
C LEU A 265 -8.68 -1.13 -18.14
N ALA A 266 -8.91 0.17 -17.97
CA ALA A 266 -9.05 1.08 -19.10
C ALA A 266 -7.78 1.12 -19.97
N SER A 267 -6.59 0.99 -19.36
CA SER A 267 -5.33 0.88 -20.11
C SER A 267 -5.19 -0.42 -20.91
N TYR A 268 -6.02 -1.42 -20.63
CA TYR A 268 -6.16 -2.67 -21.41
C TYR A 268 -7.33 -2.61 -22.40
N GLY A 269 -7.93 -1.45 -22.63
CA GLY A 269 -9.01 -1.25 -23.59
C GLY A 269 -10.41 -1.53 -23.06
N VAL A 270 -10.59 -1.65 -21.75
CA VAL A 270 -11.94 -1.78 -21.16
C VAL A 270 -12.61 -0.41 -21.15
N GLU A 271 -13.77 -0.32 -21.78
CA GLU A 271 -14.59 0.88 -21.79
C GLU A 271 -15.55 0.88 -20.59
N PHE A 272 -15.57 1.98 -19.86
CA PHE A 272 -16.43 2.18 -18.69
C PHE A 272 -17.54 3.19 -19.01
N GLU A 273 -18.66 2.68 -19.50
CA GLU A 273 -19.88 3.45 -19.70
C GLU A 273 -20.91 3.19 -18.59
N ALA A 274 -21.91 4.04 -18.46
CA ALA A 274 -22.93 3.92 -17.42
C ALA A 274 -23.68 2.56 -17.46
N GLY A 275 -23.96 2.04 -18.65
CA GLY A 275 -24.58 0.71 -18.83
C GLY A 275 -23.70 -0.41 -18.31
N PHE A 276 -22.41 -0.39 -18.67
CA PHE A 276 -21.43 -1.35 -18.19
C PHE A 276 -21.26 -1.28 -16.67
N LEU A 277 -21.16 -0.05 -16.09
CA LEU A 277 -21.05 0.14 -14.65
C LEU A 277 -22.23 -0.48 -13.89
N ASN A 278 -23.47 -0.32 -14.39
CA ASN A 278 -24.62 -0.93 -13.76
C ASN A 278 -24.58 -2.46 -13.78
N THR A 279 -24.17 -3.05 -14.90
CA THR A 279 -23.98 -4.52 -15.02
C THR A 279 -22.91 -5.01 -14.06
N MET A 280 -21.75 -4.34 -14.02
CA MET A 280 -20.64 -4.68 -13.15
C MET A 280 -21.03 -4.60 -11.66
N ILE A 281 -21.73 -3.54 -11.25
CA ILE A 281 -22.21 -3.38 -9.87
C ILE A 281 -23.19 -4.49 -9.50
N SER A 282 -24.11 -4.83 -10.39
CA SER A 282 -25.08 -5.92 -10.15
C SER A 282 -24.38 -7.27 -10.00
N ALA A 283 -23.40 -7.56 -10.85
CA ALA A 283 -22.58 -8.76 -10.76
C ALA A 283 -21.74 -8.79 -9.47
N TYR A 284 -21.16 -7.64 -9.09
CA TYR A 284 -20.41 -7.48 -7.85
C TYR A 284 -21.28 -7.79 -6.62
N VAL A 285 -22.45 -7.13 -6.50
CA VAL A 285 -23.35 -7.34 -5.35
C VAL A 285 -23.74 -8.81 -5.23
N ARG A 286 -24.07 -9.48 -6.32
CA ARG A 286 -24.39 -10.90 -6.30
C ARG A 286 -23.21 -11.75 -5.82
N THR A 287 -22.03 -11.52 -6.37
CA THR A 287 -20.80 -12.26 -5.99
C THR A 287 -20.42 -12.00 -4.52
N ALA A 288 -20.61 -10.78 -4.03
CA ALA A 288 -20.35 -10.42 -2.64
C ALA A 288 -21.35 -11.09 -1.68
N GLN A 289 -22.63 -11.21 -2.04
CA GLN A 289 -23.64 -11.95 -1.26
C GLN A 289 -23.31 -13.44 -1.18
N ASP A 290 -22.85 -14.03 -2.28
CA ASP A 290 -22.39 -15.42 -2.28
C ASP A 290 -21.16 -15.60 -1.38
N ALA A 291 -20.25 -14.62 -1.37
CA ALA A 291 -19.11 -14.60 -0.45
C ALA A 291 -19.53 -14.51 1.02
N ILE A 292 -20.52 -13.66 1.37
CA ILE A 292 -21.08 -13.58 2.72
C ILE A 292 -21.62 -14.95 3.15
N ALA A 293 -22.37 -15.64 2.29
CA ALA A 293 -22.89 -16.96 2.58
C ALA A 293 -21.77 -17.98 2.85
N SER A 294 -20.73 -17.99 2.03
CA SER A 294 -19.55 -18.84 2.20
C SER A 294 -18.84 -18.55 3.52
N TYR A 295 -18.51 -17.28 3.80
CA TYR A 295 -17.82 -16.90 5.05
C TYR A 295 -18.67 -17.13 6.31
N SER A 296 -20.00 -17.04 6.22
CA SER A 296 -20.89 -17.44 7.32
C SER A 296 -20.75 -18.93 7.65
N ASN A 297 -20.62 -19.79 6.62
CA ASN A 297 -20.40 -21.20 6.81
C ASN A 297 -19.01 -21.50 7.36
N ASP A 298 -17.98 -20.84 6.81
CA ASP A 298 -16.60 -20.96 7.29
C ASP A 298 -16.50 -20.57 8.77
N ALA A 299 -17.15 -19.48 9.17
CA ALA A 299 -17.18 -19.05 10.57
C ALA A 299 -17.83 -20.10 11.47
N LYS A 300 -18.98 -20.67 11.06
CA LYS A 300 -19.66 -21.74 11.82
C LYS A 300 -18.78 -22.98 11.95
N LEU A 301 -18.13 -23.41 10.87
CA LEU A 301 -17.25 -24.59 10.87
C LEU A 301 -16.04 -24.42 11.81
N ASN A 302 -15.57 -23.19 11.97
CA ASN A 302 -14.40 -22.86 12.79
C ASN A 302 -14.77 -22.29 14.18
N GLY A 303 -16.04 -22.27 14.55
CA GLY A 303 -16.49 -21.76 15.86
C GLY A 303 -16.27 -20.25 16.05
N LEU A 304 -16.24 -19.48 14.94
CA LEU A 304 -16.03 -18.04 14.95
C LEU A 304 -17.35 -17.27 15.04
N SER A 305 -17.32 -16.09 15.61
CA SER A 305 -18.44 -15.15 15.57
C SER A 305 -18.61 -14.58 14.16
N PHE A 306 -19.86 -14.39 13.72
CA PHE A 306 -20.17 -13.82 12.41
C PHE A 306 -21.46 -12.99 12.48
N ASP A 307 -21.32 -11.68 12.26
CA ASP A 307 -22.43 -10.75 12.17
C ASP A 307 -22.80 -10.53 10.70
N ARG A 308 -23.77 -11.34 10.24
CA ARG A 308 -24.22 -11.29 8.85
C ARG A 308 -24.78 -9.93 8.46
N HIS A 309 -25.52 -9.25 9.34
CA HIS A 309 -26.10 -7.94 9.03
C HIS A 309 -25.02 -6.90 8.79
N SER A 310 -24.01 -6.84 9.64
CA SER A 310 -22.86 -5.94 9.46
C SER A 310 -22.07 -6.22 8.16
N GLU A 311 -22.01 -7.48 7.70
CA GLU A 311 -21.37 -7.82 6.43
C GLU A 311 -22.23 -7.38 5.22
N GLU A 312 -23.56 -7.51 5.30
CA GLU A 312 -24.49 -7.02 4.25
C GLU A 312 -24.42 -5.47 4.12
N VAL A 313 -24.46 -4.74 5.23
CA VAL A 313 -24.29 -3.27 5.27
C VAL A 313 -22.94 -2.86 4.65
N ALA A 314 -21.88 -3.61 4.91
CA ALA A 314 -20.59 -3.35 4.27
C ALA A 314 -20.64 -3.50 2.75
N VAL A 315 -21.32 -4.52 2.22
CA VAL A 315 -21.47 -4.71 0.77
C VAL A 315 -22.28 -3.59 0.14
N GLU A 316 -23.34 -3.11 0.81
CA GLU A 316 -24.11 -1.95 0.36
C GLU A 316 -23.24 -0.69 0.26
N THR A 317 -22.44 -0.42 1.30
CA THR A 317 -21.48 0.68 1.36
C THR A 317 -20.44 0.57 0.24
N PHE A 318 -19.89 -0.61 0.02
CA PHE A 318 -18.89 -0.86 -1.02
C PHE A 318 -19.48 -0.75 -2.43
N SER A 319 -20.72 -1.17 -2.63
CA SER A 319 -21.47 -1.00 -3.89
C SER A 319 -21.63 0.50 -4.24
N SER A 320 -21.98 1.32 -3.24
CA SER A 320 -22.08 2.77 -3.39
C SER A 320 -20.72 3.39 -3.73
N ALA A 321 -19.66 2.99 -3.05
CA ALA A 321 -18.29 3.43 -3.32
C ALA A 321 -17.82 3.06 -4.73
N LEU A 322 -18.08 1.83 -5.18
CA LEU A 322 -17.77 1.36 -6.53
C LEU A 322 -18.49 2.18 -7.60
N ARG A 323 -19.79 2.48 -7.38
CA ARG A 323 -20.57 3.36 -8.27
C ARG A 323 -19.93 4.74 -8.34
N GLY A 324 -19.57 5.33 -7.20
CA GLY A 324 -18.92 6.63 -7.13
C GLY A 324 -17.59 6.65 -7.89
N ALA A 325 -16.75 5.67 -7.71
CA ALA A 325 -15.46 5.53 -8.40
C ALA A 325 -15.66 5.43 -9.94
N GLY A 326 -16.61 4.60 -10.40
CA GLY A 326 -16.93 4.45 -11.82
C GLY A 326 -17.45 5.74 -12.46
N LEU A 327 -18.36 6.44 -11.79
CA LEU A 327 -18.90 7.71 -12.29
C LEU A 327 -17.84 8.81 -12.32
N ASN A 328 -16.95 8.86 -11.33
CA ASN A 328 -15.84 9.79 -11.32
C ASN A 328 -14.88 9.52 -12.48
N PHE A 329 -14.57 8.26 -12.75
CA PHE A 329 -13.72 7.89 -13.88
C PHE A 329 -14.36 8.30 -15.23
N VAL A 330 -15.65 8.04 -15.44
CA VAL A 330 -16.33 8.45 -16.68
C VAL A 330 -16.30 9.97 -16.87
N ARG A 331 -16.42 10.74 -15.77
CA ARG A 331 -16.38 12.21 -15.81
C ARG A 331 -14.98 12.74 -16.06
N ASP A 332 -13.98 12.16 -15.43
CA ASP A 332 -12.59 12.59 -15.51
C ASP A 332 -11.64 11.38 -15.45
N PRO A 333 -11.34 10.74 -16.59
CA PRO A 333 -10.45 9.60 -16.66
C PRO A 333 -9.01 9.89 -16.20
N MET A 334 -8.59 11.16 -16.27
CA MET A 334 -7.25 11.61 -15.88
C MET A 334 -7.16 12.19 -14.47
N GLY A 335 -8.27 12.31 -13.76
CA GLY A 335 -8.46 13.12 -12.56
C GLY A 335 -7.68 12.73 -11.30
N ALA A 336 -6.96 11.61 -11.28
CA ALA A 336 -6.02 11.27 -10.22
C ALA A 336 -4.86 10.45 -10.81
N PRO A 337 -3.89 11.10 -11.46
CA PRO A 337 -2.73 10.44 -12.02
C PRO A 337 -1.91 9.77 -10.92
N GLN A 338 -1.28 8.64 -11.27
CA GLN A 338 -0.27 8.04 -10.41
C GLN A 338 0.94 8.98 -10.27
N ILE A 339 1.60 8.94 -9.12
CA ILE A 339 2.84 9.68 -8.90
C ILE A 339 3.87 9.29 -9.97
N PRO A 340 4.61 10.23 -10.55
CA PRO A 340 5.65 9.93 -11.52
C PRO A 340 6.66 8.91 -10.97
N ASN A 341 7.06 7.94 -11.79
CA ASN A 341 8.14 7.04 -11.39
C ASN A 341 9.46 7.81 -11.28
N TRP A 342 10.39 7.25 -10.53
CA TRP A 342 11.67 7.90 -10.25
C TRP A 342 12.53 8.09 -11.50
N SER A 343 12.40 7.22 -12.50
CA SER A 343 13.09 7.41 -13.79
C SER A 343 12.64 8.71 -14.48
N ARG A 344 11.35 9.03 -14.46
CA ARG A 344 10.82 10.28 -15.03
C ARG A 344 11.28 11.51 -14.23
N VAL A 345 11.25 11.41 -12.89
CA VAL A 345 11.71 12.51 -12.02
C VAL A 345 13.18 12.83 -12.30
N ILE A 346 14.05 11.81 -12.30
CA ILE A 346 15.49 11.99 -12.55
C ILE A 346 15.76 12.52 -13.97
N SER A 347 14.94 12.14 -14.95
CA SER A 347 15.08 12.65 -16.31
C SER A 347 14.73 14.14 -16.43
N ALA A 348 13.77 14.62 -15.64
CA ALA A 348 13.38 16.04 -15.62
C ALA A 348 14.28 16.88 -14.70
N LEU A 349 14.65 16.33 -13.56
CA LEU A 349 15.43 16.97 -12.51
C LEU A 349 16.57 16.03 -12.09
N PRO A 350 17.73 16.04 -12.78
CA PRO A 350 18.81 15.07 -12.57
C PRO A 350 19.36 15.04 -11.14
N ASP A 351 19.39 16.16 -10.44
CA ASP A 351 19.91 16.28 -9.07
C ASP A 351 18.87 16.01 -7.97
N PHE A 352 17.61 15.78 -8.33
CA PHE A 352 16.49 15.70 -7.38
C PHE A 352 16.70 14.66 -6.27
N LEU A 353 17.30 13.51 -6.55
CA LEU A 353 17.57 12.50 -5.52
C LEU A 353 18.58 12.99 -4.47
N ASN A 354 19.62 13.72 -4.90
CA ASN A 354 20.59 14.32 -3.99
C ASN A 354 19.93 15.43 -3.16
N GLU A 355 19.13 16.27 -3.81
CA GLU A 355 18.37 17.34 -3.15
C GLU A 355 17.38 16.77 -2.12
N LEU A 356 16.70 15.66 -2.44
CA LEU A 356 15.80 14.97 -1.50
C LEU A 356 16.56 14.45 -0.27
N ARG A 357 17.71 13.81 -0.46
CA ARG A 357 18.55 13.36 0.64
C ARG A 357 18.98 14.52 1.52
N GLU A 358 19.49 15.59 0.94
CA GLU A 358 19.91 16.78 1.68
C GLU A 358 18.74 17.44 2.42
N ALA A 359 17.55 17.54 1.80
CA ALA A 359 16.37 18.10 2.42
C ALA A 359 15.96 17.32 3.66
N VAL A 360 15.92 15.98 3.57
CA VAL A 360 15.62 15.10 4.71
C VAL A 360 16.64 15.28 5.83
N GLU A 361 17.94 15.30 5.52
CA GLU A 361 19.01 15.46 6.50
C GLU A 361 18.97 16.84 7.18
N LYS A 362 18.72 17.91 6.42
CA LYS A 362 18.65 19.28 6.94
C LYS A 362 17.37 19.53 7.76
N ASP A 363 16.20 19.03 7.32
CA ASP A 363 14.97 19.10 8.11
C ASP A 363 15.14 18.38 9.45
N ALA A 364 15.88 17.27 9.46
CA ALA A 364 16.21 16.54 10.69
C ALA A 364 17.18 17.31 11.62
N GLN A 365 18.12 18.07 11.07
CA GLN A 365 19.07 18.88 11.85
C GLN A 365 18.41 20.12 12.46
N ASP A 366 17.59 20.83 11.70
CA ASP A 366 16.94 22.07 12.13
C ASP A 366 15.80 21.82 13.13
N ALA A 367 15.19 20.65 13.10
CA ALA A 367 14.20 20.23 14.07
C ALA A 367 14.82 19.68 15.39
N SER A 368 16.15 19.66 15.53
CA SER A 368 16.88 19.02 16.67
C SER A 368 17.01 19.92 17.90
#